data_50084ca7119ae37ce83a981b83c21ea4
#
_entry.id   50084ca7119ae37ce83a981b83c21ea4
#
_cell.length_a   1.000
_cell.length_b   1.000
_cell.length_c   1.000
_cell.angle_alpha   90.00
_cell.angle_beta   90.00
_cell.angle_gamma   90.00
#
_symmetry.space_group_name_H-M   'P 1'
#
loop_
_entity.id
_entity.type
_entity.pdbx_description
1 polymer ?
#
loop_
_entity_poly.entity_id
_entity_poly.type
_entity_poly.pdbx_seq_one_letter_code
_entity_poly.pdbx_strand_id
1 'polypeptide(L)'
;GMFDMIDVDQKTMKKIMKTLPDTASLPDALHTLLFHTSRMLLVTRGLDPKTDKDVFKLFEKHFVQTELVDKEYSALVQLGLGPAAALVPHADALVALANSVIALYKGMDDSLKFKFDAQAAATPAIKKAMVQHDFRGVSCPMNFVKTKLALEGLQSGDIVAVLLDDGEPIQNVPNSVQQEGHTIVKQEKVETHWLVQIRKA
;
A
#
# COMPACT_ATOMS: atom_id res chain seq x y z
N GLY A 1 -1.37 -18.51 -23.08
CA GLY A 1 -2.41 -17.52 -22.80
C GLY A 1 -2.01 -16.51 -21.74
N MET A 2 -2.93 -15.65 -21.29
CA MET A 2 -2.71 -14.61 -20.28
C MET A 2 -2.10 -15.18 -18.98
N PHE A 3 -2.66 -16.25 -18.47
CA PHE A 3 -2.16 -16.90 -17.25
C PHE A 3 -0.74 -17.46 -17.40
N ASP A 4 -0.39 -17.96 -18.57
CA ASP A 4 0.97 -18.45 -18.85
C ASP A 4 1.98 -17.30 -18.80
N MET A 5 1.61 -16.12 -19.30
CA MET A 5 2.47 -14.93 -19.25
C MET A 5 2.69 -14.48 -17.79
N ILE A 6 1.64 -14.43 -16.99
CA ILE A 6 1.72 -14.08 -15.57
C ILE A 6 2.59 -15.08 -14.80
N ASP A 7 2.46 -16.38 -15.06
CA ASP A 7 3.26 -17.42 -14.42
C ASP A 7 4.74 -17.30 -14.79
N VAL A 8 5.04 -17.03 -16.05
CA VAL A 8 6.42 -16.77 -16.53
C VAL A 8 7.00 -15.54 -15.86
N ASP A 9 6.25 -14.43 -15.81
CA ASP A 9 6.69 -13.20 -15.15
C ASP A 9 6.97 -13.45 -13.66
N GLN A 10 6.08 -14.12 -12.96
CA GLN A 10 6.23 -14.42 -11.54
C GLN A 10 7.43 -15.33 -11.26
N LYS A 11 7.66 -16.35 -12.07
CA LYS A 11 8.83 -17.24 -11.96
C LYS A 11 10.14 -16.49 -12.22
N THR A 12 10.15 -15.62 -13.23
CA THR A 12 11.32 -14.80 -13.56
C THR A 12 11.64 -13.83 -12.43
N MET A 13 10.64 -13.13 -11.90
CA MET A 13 10.80 -12.23 -10.75
C MET A 13 11.38 -12.96 -9.54
N LYS A 14 10.81 -14.10 -9.15
CA LYS A 14 11.29 -14.90 -8.02
C LYS A 14 12.72 -15.41 -8.23
N LYS A 15 13.08 -15.80 -9.46
CA LYS A 15 14.44 -16.23 -9.79
C LYS A 15 15.41 -15.07 -9.61
N ILE A 16 15.12 -13.90 -10.18
CA ILE A 16 15.99 -12.72 -10.07
C ILE A 16 16.14 -12.29 -8.61
N MET A 17 15.06 -12.19 -7.85
CA MET A 17 15.10 -11.81 -6.43
C MET A 17 15.92 -12.76 -5.57
N LYS A 18 15.94 -14.06 -5.93
CA LYS A 18 16.72 -15.08 -5.19
C LYS A 18 18.20 -15.04 -5.51
N THR A 19 18.58 -14.63 -6.71
CA THR A 19 19.95 -14.70 -7.24
C THR A 19 20.40 -13.36 -7.80
N LEU A 20 20.10 -12.24 -7.11
CA LEU A 20 20.59 -10.93 -7.51
C LEU A 20 22.12 -10.97 -7.65
N PRO A 21 22.67 -10.74 -8.85
CA PRO A 21 24.10 -10.84 -9.05
C PRO A 21 24.83 -9.64 -8.47
N ASP A 22 25.93 -9.86 -7.77
CA ASP A 22 26.83 -8.82 -7.25
C ASP A 22 27.82 -8.33 -8.33
N THR A 23 27.40 -8.32 -9.61
CA THR A 23 28.30 -8.15 -10.75
C THR A 23 27.79 -7.10 -11.74
N ALA A 24 28.54 -6.91 -12.83
CA ALA A 24 28.20 -6.02 -13.94
C ALA A 24 26.83 -6.29 -14.58
N SER A 25 26.23 -7.48 -14.37
CA SER A 25 24.89 -7.82 -14.83
C SER A 25 23.75 -7.39 -13.89
N LEU A 26 24.06 -6.79 -12.74
CA LEU A 26 23.05 -6.31 -11.79
C LEU A 26 22.10 -5.26 -12.40
N PRO A 27 22.56 -4.26 -13.16
CA PRO A 27 21.66 -3.28 -13.77
C PRO A 27 20.61 -3.92 -14.68
N ASP A 28 21.02 -4.85 -15.53
CA ASP A 28 20.13 -5.55 -16.47
C ASP A 28 19.15 -6.47 -15.73
N ALA A 29 19.61 -7.13 -14.66
CA ALA A 29 18.75 -7.95 -13.82
C ALA A 29 17.67 -7.11 -13.13
N LEU A 30 18.01 -5.94 -12.62
CA LEU A 30 17.08 -5.01 -11.99
C LEU A 30 16.09 -4.42 -13.00
N HIS A 31 16.52 -4.05 -14.19
CA HIS A 31 15.64 -3.60 -15.25
C HIS A 31 14.66 -4.70 -15.68
N THR A 32 15.14 -5.92 -15.83
CA THR A 32 14.31 -7.09 -16.12
C THR A 32 13.30 -7.35 -15.00
N LEU A 33 13.72 -7.22 -13.74
CA LEU A 33 12.82 -7.36 -12.60
C LEU A 33 11.70 -6.31 -12.64
N LEU A 34 12.03 -5.04 -12.87
CA LEU A 34 11.04 -3.97 -12.98
C LEU A 34 10.07 -4.20 -14.15
N PHE A 35 10.60 -4.64 -15.30
CA PHE A 35 9.79 -4.96 -16.48
C PHE A 35 8.74 -6.04 -16.17
N HIS A 36 9.17 -7.21 -15.66
CA HIS A 36 8.26 -8.30 -15.35
C HIS A 36 7.28 -7.94 -14.23
N THR A 37 7.74 -7.18 -13.24
CA THR A 37 6.89 -6.67 -12.16
C THR A 37 5.75 -5.81 -12.72
N SER A 38 6.08 -4.87 -13.59
CA SER A 38 5.10 -3.96 -14.20
C SER A 38 4.17 -4.69 -15.17
N ARG A 39 4.72 -5.54 -16.04
CA ARG A 39 3.95 -6.28 -17.05
C ARG A 39 2.95 -7.24 -16.44
N MET A 40 3.33 -7.93 -15.36
CA MET A 40 2.46 -8.91 -14.71
C MET A 40 1.08 -8.33 -14.33
N LEU A 41 1.04 -7.12 -13.77
CA LEU A 41 -0.23 -6.46 -13.46
C LEU A 41 -0.95 -5.90 -14.70
N LEU A 42 -0.22 -5.42 -15.71
CA LEU A 42 -0.83 -4.93 -16.96
C LEU A 42 -1.58 -6.04 -17.70
N VAL A 43 -1.01 -7.24 -17.72
CA VAL A 43 -1.65 -8.43 -18.32
C VAL A 43 -2.99 -8.75 -17.63
N THR A 44 -3.11 -8.53 -16.31
CA THR A 44 -4.39 -8.72 -15.59
C THR A 44 -5.49 -7.76 -16.07
N ARG A 45 -5.10 -6.63 -16.68
CA ARG A 45 -6.03 -5.65 -17.28
C ARG A 45 -6.24 -5.86 -18.77
N GLY A 46 -5.71 -6.96 -19.33
CA GLY A 46 -5.78 -7.22 -20.77
C GLY A 46 -4.87 -6.30 -21.60
N LEU A 47 -3.89 -5.65 -20.98
CA LEU A 47 -2.94 -4.77 -21.64
C LEU A 47 -1.68 -5.56 -21.98
N ASP A 48 -1.28 -5.53 -23.26
CA ASP A 48 -0.07 -6.18 -23.78
C ASP A 48 0.80 -5.15 -24.52
N PRO A 49 1.49 -4.27 -23.79
CA PRO A 49 2.37 -3.27 -24.40
C PRO A 49 3.57 -3.93 -25.08
N LYS A 50 4.01 -3.33 -26.18
CA LYS A 50 5.03 -3.92 -27.06
C LYS A 50 6.45 -3.42 -26.75
N THR A 51 6.59 -2.36 -25.98
CA THR A 51 7.88 -1.79 -25.60
C THR A 51 7.98 -1.61 -24.09
N ASP A 52 9.20 -1.68 -23.55
CA ASP A 52 9.47 -1.47 -22.12
C ASP A 52 8.97 -0.10 -21.66
N LYS A 53 9.14 0.93 -22.50
CA LYS A 53 8.66 2.29 -22.21
C LYS A 53 7.15 2.35 -22.04
N ASP A 54 6.41 1.59 -22.85
CA ASP A 54 4.96 1.53 -22.76
C ASP A 54 4.54 0.74 -21.50
N VAL A 55 5.28 -0.33 -21.15
CA VAL A 55 5.07 -1.08 -19.92
C VAL A 55 5.14 -0.16 -18.71
N PHE A 56 6.22 0.61 -18.57
CA PHE A 56 6.42 1.49 -17.41
C PHE A 56 5.40 2.63 -17.37
N LYS A 57 5.10 3.28 -18.49
CA LYS A 57 4.11 4.36 -18.59
C LYS A 57 2.70 3.88 -18.24
N LEU A 58 2.29 2.73 -18.78
CA LEU A 58 0.98 2.17 -18.50
C LEU A 58 0.87 1.66 -17.06
N PHE A 59 1.94 1.06 -16.53
CA PHE A 59 1.98 0.63 -15.14
C PHE A 59 1.82 1.82 -14.20
N GLU A 60 2.56 2.90 -14.42
CA GLU A 60 2.42 4.12 -13.64
C GLU A 60 1.00 4.66 -13.70
N LYS A 61 0.43 4.78 -14.89
CA LYS A 61 -0.92 5.30 -15.11
C LYS A 61 -2.01 4.46 -14.43
N HIS A 62 -1.94 3.13 -14.57
CA HIS A 62 -3.02 2.23 -14.15
C HIS A 62 -2.90 1.68 -12.74
N PHE A 63 -1.71 1.74 -12.14
CA PHE A 63 -1.45 1.14 -10.83
C PHE A 63 -0.85 2.10 -9.80
N VAL A 64 0.09 2.96 -10.19
CA VAL A 64 0.71 3.92 -9.27
C VAL A 64 -0.17 5.15 -9.10
N GLN A 65 -0.65 5.77 -10.19
CA GLN A 65 -1.52 6.95 -10.12
C GLN A 65 -2.90 6.64 -9.53
N THR A 66 -3.35 5.40 -9.63
CA THR A 66 -4.61 4.91 -9.03
C THR A 66 -4.44 4.44 -7.58
N GLU A 67 -3.24 4.57 -7.02
CA GLU A 67 -2.89 4.17 -5.66
C GLU A 67 -3.08 2.66 -5.36
N LEU A 68 -3.18 1.82 -6.39
CA LEU A 68 -3.15 0.36 -6.26
C LEU A 68 -1.74 -0.14 -5.92
N VAL A 69 -0.73 0.58 -6.37
CA VAL A 69 0.67 0.46 -5.98
C VAL A 69 1.09 1.79 -5.39
N ASP A 70 1.86 1.76 -4.32
CA ASP A 70 2.23 2.96 -3.57
C ASP A 70 2.93 4.00 -4.47
N LYS A 71 2.55 5.27 -4.31
CA LYS A 71 3.09 6.40 -5.07
C LYS A 71 4.58 6.60 -4.86
N GLU A 72 5.15 6.11 -3.77
CA GLU A 72 6.60 6.17 -3.54
C GLU A 72 7.39 5.44 -4.63
N TYR A 73 6.80 4.43 -5.29
CA TYR A 73 7.41 3.70 -6.40
C TYR A 73 7.36 4.44 -7.75
N SER A 74 6.67 5.59 -7.85
CA SER A 74 6.63 6.38 -9.08
C SER A 74 8.04 6.77 -9.57
N ALA A 75 8.88 7.27 -8.66
CA ALA A 75 10.27 7.61 -8.98
C ALA A 75 11.07 6.40 -9.50
N LEU A 76 10.84 5.22 -8.90
CA LEU A 76 11.50 3.98 -9.29
C LEU A 76 11.07 3.52 -10.69
N VAL A 77 9.78 3.61 -11.02
CA VAL A 77 9.24 3.29 -12.35
C VAL A 77 9.79 4.26 -13.39
N GLN A 78 9.91 5.55 -13.06
CA GLN A 78 10.51 6.56 -13.94
C GLN A 78 11.99 6.27 -14.23
N LEU A 79 12.75 5.76 -13.26
CA LEU A 79 14.14 5.33 -13.48
C LEU A 79 14.24 4.19 -14.50
N GLY A 80 13.22 3.33 -14.60
CA GLY A 80 13.16 2.29 -15.64
C GLY A 80 13.07 2.81 -17.07
N LEU A 81 12.71 4.07 -17.28
CA LEU A 81 12.73 4.73 -18.58
C LEU A 81 14.13 5.23 -18.99
N GLY A 82 15.07 5.26 -18.04
CA GLY A 82 16.45 5.68 -18.19
C GLY A 82 17.44 4.51 -18.31
N PRO A 83 18.73 4.76 -18.07
CA PRO A 83 19.75 3.71 -18.10
C PRO A 83 19.55 2.74 -16.92
N ALA A 84 19.71 1.44 -17.17
CA ALA A 84 19.55 0.39 -16.17
C ALA A 84 20.44 0.57 -14.93
N ALA A 85 21.61 1.18 -15.09
CA ALA A 85 22.54 1.51 -13.99
C ALA A 85 21.92 2.44 -12.93
N ALA A 86 20.93 3.26 -13.29
CA ALA A 86 20.21 4.12 -12.34
C ALA A 86 19.37 3.33 -11.32
N LEU A 87 19.06 2.08 -11.59
CA LEU A 87 18.31 1.20 -10.69
C LEU A 87 19.17 0.56 -9.58
N VAL A 88 20.48 0.52 -9.75
CA VAL A 88 21.40 -0.16 -8.82
C VAL A 88 21.30 0.33 -7.37
N PRO A 89 21.25 1.65 -7.09
CA PRO A 89 21.09 2.14 -5.72
C PRO A 89 19.71 1.83 -5.09
N HIS A 90 18.77 1.37 -5.90
CA HIS A 90 17.37 1.12 -5.53
C HIS A 90 16.98 -0.36 -5.56
N ALA A 91 17.96 -1.26 -5.55
CA ALA A 91 17.72 -2.71 -5.64
C ALA A 91 16.72 -3.22 -4.58
N ASP A 92 16.88 -2.80 -3.33
CA ASP A 92 15.98 -3.20 -2.23
C ASP A 92 14.56 -2.69 -2.43
N ALA A 93 14.40 -1.44 -2.89
CA ALA A 93 13.09 -0.86 -3.20
C ALA A 93 12.40 -1.60 -4.36
N LEU A 94 13.18 -2.05 -5.34
CA LEU A 94 12.70 -2.83 -6.48
C LEU A 94 12.21 -4.21 -6.06
N VAL A 95 12.93 -4.87 -5.16
CA VAL A 95 12.52 -6.14 -4.55
C VAL A 95 11.25 -5.95 -3.72
N ALA A 96 11.13 -4.86 -2.97
CA ALA A 96 9.94 -4.53 -2.22
C ALA A 96 8.72 -4.30 -3.14
N LEU A 97 8.89 -3.55 -4.23
CA LEU A 97 7.86 -3.37 -5.26
C LEU A 97 7.43 -4.72 -5.87
N ALA A 98 8.38 -5.57 -6.24
CA ALA A 98 8.09 -6.89 -6.81
C ALA A 98 7.28 -7.77 -5.86
N ASN A 99 7.62 -7.78 -4.57
CA ASN A 99 6.86 -8.50 -3.55
C ASN A 99 5.45 -7.92 -3.37
N SER A 100 5.29 -6.60 -3.38
CA SER A 100 4.00 -5.94 -3.31
C SER A 100 3.10 -6.32 -4.49
N VAL A 101 3.65 -6.34 -5.71
CA VAL A 101 2.92 -6.74 -6.92
C VAL A 101 2.50 -8.20 -6.87
N ILE A 102 3.37 -9.10 -6.41
CA ILE A 102 3.03 -10.52 -6.22
C ILE A 102 1.90 -10.68 -5.19
N ALA A 103 1.94 -9.90 -4.11
CA ALA A 103 0.90 -9.92 -3.08
C ALA A 103 -0.43 -9.40 -3.61
N LEU A 104 -0.42 -8.31 -4.40
CA LEU A 104 -1.60 -7.77 -5.07
C LEU A 104 -2.23 -8.81 -6.01
N TYR A 105 -1.41 -9.49 -6.83
CA TYR A 105 -1.90 -10.53 -7.72
C TYR A 105 -2.56 -11.70 -6.98
N LYS A 106 -1.96 -12.14 -5.86
CA LYS A 106 -2.53 -13.19 -5.02
C LYS A 106 -3.87 -12.79 -4.37
N GLY A 107 -4.11 -11.49 -4.18
CA GLY A 107 -5.36 -10.94 -3.67
C GLY A 107 -6.45 -10.79 -4.74
N MET A 108 -6.18 -11.11 -6.01
CA MET A 108 -7.17 -11.09 -7.07
C MET A 108 -8.01 -12.36 -7.06
N ASP A 109 -9.25 -12.28 -7.58
CA ASP A 109 -10.10 -13.43 -7.84
C ASP A 109 -9.72 -14.13 -9.16
N ASP A 110 -10.40 -15.25 -9.47
CA ASP A 110 -10.19 -16.03 -10.71
C ASP A 110 -10.50 -15.23 -11.99
N SER A 111 -11.23 -14.11 -11.86
CA SER A 111 -11.51 -13.17 -12.97
C SER A 111 -10.45 -12.08 -13.07
N LEU A 112 -9.34 -12.17 -12.33
CA LEU A 112 -8.27 -11.17 -12.22
C LEU A 112 -8.78 -9.79 -11.76
N LYS A 113 -9.87 -9.78 -10.99
CA LYS A 113 -10.40 -8.62 -10.31
C LYS A 113 -10.01 -8.70 -8.83
N PHE A 114 -9.82 -7.54 -8.22
CA PHE A 114 -9.64 -7.50 -6.76
C PHE A 114 -10.90 -8.02 -6.09
N LYS A 115 -10.73 -8.96 -5.17
CA LYS A 115 -11.83 -9.41 -4.30
C LYS A 115 -12.17 -8.24 -3.38
N PHE A 116 -13.19 -7.50 -3.72
CA PHE A 116 -13.84 -6.59 -2.80
C PHE A 116 -14.79 -7.39 -1.93
N ASP A 117 -14.27 -8.23 -1.05
CA ASP A 117 -15.09 -8.72 0.04
C ASP A 117 -15.42 -7.54 0.93
N ALA A 118 -16.71 -7.29 1.12
CA ALA A 118 -17.19 -6.30 2.08
C ALA A 118 -16.73 -6.60 3.53
N GLN A 119 -16.12 -7.76 3.73
CA GLN A 119 -15.51 -8.24 4.97
C GLN A 119 -13.98 -8.10 4.95
N ALA A 120 -13.36 -7.96 3.77
CA ALA A 120 -11.92 -7.82 3.58
C ALA A 120 -11.49 -6.35 3.34
N ALA A 121 -12.28 -5.39 3.75
CA ALA A 121 -11.84 -4.02 3.98
C ALA A 121 -10.81 -3.92 5.14
N ALA A 122 -10.28 -5.07 5.56
CA ALA A 122 -9.25 -5.24 6.57
C ALA A 122 -8.01 -5.96 6.00
N THR A 123 -7.62 -5.71 4.74
CA THR A 123 -6.33 -6.18 4.21
C THR A 123 -5.61 -5.04 3.54
N PRO A 124 -4.28 -4.98 3.67
CA PRO A 124 -3.51 -3.75 3.59
C PRO A 124 -3.38 -3.26 2.14
N ALA A 125 -4.49 -2.77 1.60
CA ALA A 125 -4.42 -1.75 0.60
C ALA A 125 -4.09 -0.48 1.36
N ILE A 126 -2.87 -0.01 1.15
CA ILE A 126 -2.43 1.31 1.59
C ILE A 126 -2.41 1.44 3.13
N LYS A 127 -1.28 1.10 3.71
CA LYS A 127 -0.75 1.98 4.72
C LYS A 127 -0.36 3.32 4.02
N LYS A 128 -1.31 4.15 3.63
CA LYS A 128 -1.19 5.55 3.99
C LYS A 128 -0.97 5.43 5.49
N ALA A 129 0.20 5.83 5.97
CA ALA A 129 0.60 5.57 7.33
C ALA A 129 -0.60 5.96 8.20
N MET A 130 -1.31 4.96 8.71
CA MET A 130 -2.40 5.22 9.63
C MET A 130 -1.68 5.76 10.84
N VAL A 131 -1.67 7.08 10.95
CA VAL A 131 -0.96 7.77 12.03
C VAL A 131 -1.61 7.24 13.30
N GLN A 132 -0.87 6.41 14.00
CA GLN A 132 -1.34 5.84 15.25
C GLN A 132 -0.82 6.73 16.38
N HIS A 133 -1.74 7.25 17.17
CA HIS A 133 -1.44 8.02 18.36
C HIS A 133 -1.76 7.19 19.59
N ASP A 134 -0.84 7.20 20.54
CA ASP A 134 -1.03 6.59 21.86
C ASP A 134 -1.46 7.67 22.85
N PHE A 135 -2.73 7.62 23.26
CA PHE A 135 -3.32 8.51 24.24
C PHE A 135 -3.67 7.80 25.54
N ARG A 136 -3.09 6.61 25.76
CA ARG A 136 -3.23 5.90 27.05
C ARG A 136 -2.58 6.71 28.17
N GLY A 137 -3.16 6.67 29.34
CA GLY A 137 -2.71 7.49 30.49
C GLY A 137 -3.05 8.97 30.39
N VAL A 138 -3.77 9.40 29.35
CA VAL A 138 -4.19 10.80 29.18
C VAL A 138 -5.61 10.96 29.73
N SER A 139 -5.77 11.83 30.72
CA SER A 139 -7.07 12.11 31.35
C SER A 139 -8.00 12.85 30.41
N CYS A 140 -9.31 12.64 30.59
CA CYS A 140 -10.36 13.46 29.97
C CYS A 140 -10.32 14.88 30.58
N PRO A 141 -10.44 15.99 29.80
CA PRO A 141 -10.79 16.07 28.39
C PRO A 141 -9.60 16.06 27.41
N MET A 142 -8.35 15.94 27.90
CA MET A 142 -7.15 16.09 27.07
C MET A 142 -6.98 15.04 25.98
N ASN A 143 -7.46 13.82 26.19
CA ASN A 143 -7.46 12.77 25.16
C ASN A 143 -8.35 13.13 23.96
N PHE A 144 -9.52 13.74 24.19
CA PHE A 144 -10.36 14.25 23.10
C PHE A 144 -9.67 15.41 22.37
N VAL A 145 -9.08 16.38 23.08
CA VAL A 145 -8.35 17.51 22.47
C VAL A 145 -7.20 17.01 21.58
N LYS A 146 -6.42 16.03 22.06
CA LYS A 146 -5.34 15.43 21.28
C LYS A 146 -5.86 14.67 20.05
N THR A 147 -6.97 13.95 20.17
CA THR A 147 -7.61 13.26 19.04
C THR A 147 -8.08 14.26 17.99
N LYS A 148 -8.67 15.38 18.42
CA LYS A 148 -9.09 16.46 17.53
C LYS A 148 -7.92 17.06 16.77
N LEU A 149 -6.83 17.41 17.47
CA LEU A 149 -5.61 17.93 16.83
C LEU A 149 -5.03 16.93 15.82
N ALA A 150 -5.04 15.65 16.13
CA ALA A 150 -4.61 14.61 15.20
C ALA A 150 -5.49 14.55 13.94
N LEU A 151 -6.81 14.74 14.09
CA LEU A 151 -7.74 14.82 12.96
C LEU A 151 -7.59 16.11 12.15
N GLU A 152 -7.29 17.26 12.78
CA GLU A 152 -7.10 18.53 12.07
C GLU A 152 -5.92 18.48 11.08
N GLY A 153 -4.86 17.72 11.40
CA GLY A 153 -3.70 17.51 10.53
C GLY A 153 -3.96 16.60 9.32
N LEU A 154 -5.12 15.98 9.20
CA LEU A 154 -5.49 15.04 8.14
C LEU A 154 -6.37 15.70 7.07
N GLN A 155 -6.51 15.03 5.91
CA GLN A 155 -7.47 15.42 4.88
C GLN A 155 -8.80 14.67 5.04
N SER A 156 -9.89 15.22 4.48
CA SER A 156 -11.18 14.53 4.45
C SER A 156 -11.04 13.13 3.83
N GLY A 157 -11.60 12.12 4.51
CA GLY A 157 -11.48 10.70 4.13
C GLY A 157 -10.29 9.97 4.74
N ASP A 158 -9.31 10.65 5.32
CA ASP A 158 -8.18 10.02 6.00
C ASP A 158 -8.61 9.33 7.30
N ILE A 159 -7.85 8.30 7.70
CA ILE A 159 -8.12 7.54 8.93
C ILE A 159 -6.96 7.71 9.90
N VAL A 160 -7.26 8.06 11.13
CA VAL A 160 -6.35 8.03 12.27
C VAL A 160 -6.70 6.88 13.20
N ALA A 161 -5.71 6.21 13.76
CA ALA A 161 -5.89 5.26 14.84
C ALA A 161 -5.44 5.89 16.15
N VAL A 162 -6.24 5.75 17.18
CA VAL A 162 -5.92 6.21 18.53
C VAL A 162 -6.04 5.06 19.54
N LEU A 163 -5.09 4.97 20.45
CA LEU A 163 -5.17 4.05 21.58
C LEU A 163 -5.72 4.81 22.79
N LEU A 164 -6.77 4.28 23.40
CA LEU A 164 -7.48 4.88 24.53
C LEU A 164 -7.56 3.88 25.69
N ASP A 165 -7.54 4.39 26.90
CA ASP A 165 -7.79 3.58 28.08
C ASP A 165 -9.25 3.14 28.16
N ASP A 166 -9.48 2.05 28.88
CA ASP A 166 -10.83 1.60 29.25
C ASP A 166 -11.47 2.62 30.22
N GLY A 167 -12.79 2.75 30.16
CA GLY A 167 -13.56 3.66 31.02
C GLY A 167 -14.02 4.94 30.32
N GLU A 168 -13.77 6.11 30.90
CA GLU A 168 -14.23 7.39 30.34
C GLU A 168 -13.67 7.73 28.96
N PRO A 169 -12.38 7.49 28.64
CA PRO A 169 -11.83 7.85 27.34
C PRO A 169 -12.53 7.18 26.18
N ILE A 170 -12.79 5.87 26.28
CA ILE A 170 -13.45 5.12 25.21
C ILE A 170 -14.94 5.45 25.06
N GLN A 171 -15.58 5.98 26.10
CA GLN A 171 -16.97 6.42 26.03
C GLN A 171 -17.08 7.83 25.43
N ASN A 172 -16.20 8.73 25.82
CA ASN A 172 -16.29 10.14 25.49
C ASN A 172 -15.68 10.50 24.13
N VAL A 173 -14.50 9.96 23.80
CA VAL A 173 -13.80 10.33 22.55
C VAL A 173 -14.60 9.93 21.30
N PRO A 174 -15.09 8.68 21.14
CA PRO A 174 -15.88 8.30 19.98
C PRO A 174 -17.16 9.14 19.82
N ASN A 175 -17.88 9.38 20.90
CA ASN A 175 -19.10 10.20 20.89
C ASN A 175 -18.81 11.64 20.46
N SER A 176 -17.75 12.24 20.99
CA SER A 176 -17.37 13.62 20.69
C SER A 176 -16.92 13.80 19.25
N VAL A 177 -16.10 12.89 18.71
CA VAL A 177 -15.65 12.97 17.31
C VAL A 177 -16.81 12.72 16.32
N GLN A 178 -17.78 11.89 16.67
CA GLN A 178 -19.00 11.73 15.86
C GLN A 178 -19.86 12.97 15.85
N GLN A 179 -19.97 13.69 16.97
CA GLN A 179 -20.69 14.98 17.03
C GLN A 179 -20.01 16.06 16.16
N GLU A 180 -18.70 15.98 15.96
CA GLU A 180 -17.96 16.86 15.04
C GLU A 180 -18.05 16.41 13.56
N GLY A 181 -18.82 15.35 13.26
CA GLY A 181 -19.08 14.90 11.89
C GLY A 181 -18.14 13.79 11.42
N HIS A 182 -17.19 13.35 12.23
CA HIS A 182 -16.27 12.27 11.89
C HIS A 182 -16.92 10.90 12.06
N THR A 183 -16.39 9.88 11.38
CA THR A 183 -16.95 8.52 11.41
C THR A 183 -16.03 7.56 12.14
N ILE A 184 -16.55 6.81 13.10
CA ILE A 184 -15.84 5.68 13.72
C ILE A 184 -15.86 4.52 12.73
N VAL A 185 -14.68 4.12 12.25
CA VAL A 185 -14.51 3.02 11.30
C VAL A 185 -14.38 1.69 12.04
N LYS A 186 -13.63 1.70 13.14
CA LYS A 186 -13.40 0.51 13.97
C LYS A 186 -13.22 0.90 15.42
N GLN A 187 -13.74 0.08 16.31
CA GLN A 187 -13.50 0.17 17.74
C GLN A 187 -13.30 -1.24 18.27
N GLU A 188 -12.10 -1.51 18.79
CA GLU A 188 -11.70 -2.85 19.22
C GLU A 188 -10.97 -2.79 20.55
N LYS A 189 -11.34 -3.67 21.46
CA LYS A 189 -10.63 -3.82 22.73
C LYS A 189 -9.41 -4.71 22.52
N VAL A 190 -8.24 -4.20 22.88
CA VAL A 190 -6.94 -4.86 22.78
C VAL A 190 -6.37 -4.99 24.18
N GLU A 191 -6.48 -6.17 24.78
CA GLU A 191 -6.03 -6.43 26.17
C GLU A 191 -6.65 -5.45 27.18
N THR A 192 -5.90 -4.45 27.64
CA THR A 192 -6.29 -3.48 28.67
C THR A 192 -6.69 -2.11 28.11
N HIS A 193 -6.67 -1.93 26.81
CA HIS A 193 -6.93 -0.65 26.14
C HIS A 193 -7.79 -0.82 24.88
N TRP A 194 -8.17 0.27 24.25
CA TRP A 194 -9.00 0.28 23.05
C TRP A 194 -8.24 0.90 21.87
N LEU A 195 -8.35 0.24 20.73
CA LEU A 195 -7.96 0.79 19.42
C LEU A 195 -9.20 1.38 18.76
N VAL A 196 -9.18 2.66 18.45
CA VAL A 196 -10.28 3.36 17.76
C VAL A 196 -9.74 3.94 16.45
N GLN A 197 -10.37 3.61 15.35
CA GLN A 197 -10.06 4.15 14.03
C GLN A 197 -11.14 5.15 13.65
N ILE A 198 -10.73 6.36 13.33
CA ILE A 198 -11.60 7.49 13.06
C ILE A 198 -11.30 8.02 11.67
N ARG A 199 -12.33 8.09 10.82
CA ARG A 199 -12.25 8.72 9.51
C ARG A 199 -12.65 10.18 9.62
N LYS A 200 -11.80 11.06 9.10
CA LYS A 200 -12.09 12.50 9.02
C LYS A 200 -13.23 12.76 8.02
N ALA A 201 -14.20 13.56 8.41
CA ALA A 201 -15.23 14.09 7.53
C ALA A 201 -14.65 15.06 6.50
#